data_7f7753c77daa469bad4f2fccb7fe7f33
#
_entry.id   7f7753c77daa469bad4f2fccb7fe7f33
#
_cell.length_a   1.000
_cell.length_b   1.000
_cell.length_c   1.000
_cell.angle_alpha   90.00
_cell.angle_beta   90.00
_cell.angle_gamma   90.00
#
_symmetry.space_group_name_H-M   'P 1'
#
loop_
_entity.id
_entity.type
_entity.pdbx_description
1 polymer ?
#
loop_
_entity_poly.entity_id
_entity_poly.type
_entity_poly.pdbx_seq_one_letter_code
_entity_poly.pdbx_strand_id
1 'polypeptide(L)'
;MQYNLTKQQVEGYLRRSLTTFESDNFDNLLRIAISKLEALICSKVGYIEEERTFQGRDGMRSVFIGLCSEVKSVKVNSNSVDFTTYLGDNASQLCDNIVLNKPTKHTDVITVRAGFGLKVIPEELAQVISELFAVKLAGGDKITSKKVEDFSITYDKTSETDRIIESYKSILDKYSQCSQITLRSGEIRNDRIRCI
;
A
#
# COMPACT_ATOMS: atom_id res chain seq x y z
N MET A 1 -14.20 -3.60 -2.85
CA MET A 1 -13.27 -2.52 -2.49
C MET A 1 -13.87 -1.21 -2.97
N GLN A 2 -14.08 -0.27 -2.08
CA GLN A 2 -14.48 1.09 -2.45
C GLN A 2 -13.25 1.98 -2.45
N TYR A 3 -12.98 2.59 -3.58
CA TYR A 3 -11.96 3.62 -3.72
C TYR A 3 -12.68 4.96 -3.75
N ASN A 4 -12.45 5.79 -2.73
CA ASN A 4 -13.14 7.08 -2.59
C ASN A 4 -12.43 8.20 -3.37
N LEU A 5 -11.93 7.90 -4.57
CA LEU A 5 -11.32 8.91 -5.45
C LEU A 5 -12.22 9.13 -6.66
N THR A 6 -12.71 10.36 -6.81
CA THR A 6 -13.62 10.73 -7.89
C THR A 6 -12.86 11.24 -9.12
N LYS A 7 -13.51 11.21 -10.30
CA LYS A 7 -12.96 11.80 -11.54
C LYS A 7 -12.53 13.25 -11.34
N GLN A 8 -13.36 14.05 -10.70
CA GLN A 8 -13.09 15.48 -10.44
C GLN A 8 -11.83 15.67 -9.57
N GLN A 9 -11.62 14.82 -8.57
CA GLN A 9 -10.41 14.88 -7.75
C GLN A 9 -9.17 14.55 -8.56
N VAL A 10 -9.21 13.47 -9.37
CA VAL A 10 -8.08 13.10 -10.25
C VAL A 10 -7.77 14.22 -11.25
N GLU A 11 -8.78 14.82 -11.88
CA GLU A 11 -8.61 15.99 -12.76
C GLU A 11 -7.94 17.17 -12.04
N GLY A 12 -8.35 17.43 -10.78
CA GLY A 12 -7.75 18.46 -9.95
C GLY A 12 -6.25 18.23 -9.71
N TYR A 13 -5.85 17.01 -9.35
CA TYR A 13 -4.43 16.66 -9.14
C TYR A 13 -3.63 16.70 -10.45
N LEU A 14 -4.20 16.22 -11.56
CA LEU A 14 -3.55 16.26 -12.87
C LEU A 14 -3.54 17.65 -13.50
N ARG A 15 -4.30 18.61 -12.94
CA ARG A 15 -4.48 19.98 -13.48
C ARG A 15 -4.92 19.99 -14.95
N ARG A 16 -5.70 18.99 -15.34
CA ARG A 16 -6.31 18.87 -16.67
C ARG A 16 -7.56 18.01 -16.63
N SER A 17 -8.42 18.21 -17.60
CA SER A 17 -9.57 17.34 -17.79
C SER A 17 -9.11 15.95 -18.29
N LEU A 18 -9.87 14.93 -17.93
CA LEU A 18 -9.68 13.59 -18.46
C LEU A 18 -10.10 13.55 -19.94
N THR A 19 -9.34 12.83 -20.75
CA THR A 19 -9.75 12.49 -22.10
C THR A 19 -10.99 11.60 -22.09
N THR A 20 -11.68 11.48 -23.22
CA THR A 20 -12.84 10.57 -23.33
C THR A 20 -12.45 9.14 -22.96
N PHE A 21 -11.31 8.65 -23.45
CA PHE A 21 -10.80 7.31 -23.13
C PHE A 21 -10.55 7.13 -21.63
N GLU A 22 -9.93 8.12 -20.96
CA GLU A 22 -9.68 8.09 -19.51
C GLU A 22 -10.98 8.09 -18.72
N SER A 23 -11.94 8.90 -19.15
CA SER A 23 -13.24 8.97 -18.49
C SER A 23 -14.04 7.68 -18.64
N ASP A 24 -14.02 7.06 -19.81
CA ASP A 24 -14.75 5.83 -20.09
C ASP A 24 -14.12 4.61 -19.37
N ASN A 25 -12.80 4.63 -19.17
CA ASN A 25 -12.05 3.56 -18.53
C ASN A 25 -11.61 3.91 -17.09
N PHE A 26 -12.19 4.93 -16.47
CA PHE A 26 -11.72 5.51 -15.22
C PHE A 26 -11.51 4.48 -14.11
N ASP A 27 -12.52 3.67 -13.82
CA ASP A 27 -12.47 2.70 -12.72
C ASP A 27 -11.39 1.64 -12.92
N ASN A 28 -11.21 1.20 -14.17
CA ASN A 28 -10.17 0.22 -14.49
C ASN A 28 -8.75 0.81 -14.36
N LEU A 29 -8.55 2.01 -14.87
CA LEU A 29 -7.27 2.72 -14.78
C LEU A 29 -6.93 3.08 -13.32
N LEU A 30 -7.91 3.54 -12.56
CA LEU A 30 -7.77 3.83 -11.14
C LEU A 30 -7.37 2.56 -10.36
N ARG A 31 -8.05 1.44 -10.61
CA ARG A 31 -7.72 0.16 -9.99
C ARG A 31 -6.28 -0.28 -10.30
N ILE A 32 -5.81 -0.07 -11.52
CA ILE A 32 -4.43 -0.39 -11.90
C ILE A 32 -3.43 0.52 -11.19
N ALA A 33 -3.69 1.82 -11.11
CA ALA A 33 -2.85 2.78 -10.40
C ALA A 33 -2.73 2.43 -8.90
N ILE A 34 -3.86 2.13 -8.26
CA ILE A 34 -3.90 1.71 -6.86
C ILE A 34 -3.16 0.38 -6.66
N SER A 35 -3.36 -0.61 -7.53
CA SER A 35 -2.63 -1.88 -7.42
C SER A 35 -1.12 -1.71 -7.53
N LYS A 36 -0.65 -0.77 -8.36
CA LYS A 36 0.78 -0.42 -8.43
C LYS A 36 1.26 0.22 -7.13
N LEU A 37 0.50 1.18 -6.59
CA LEU A 37 0.82 1.80 -5.31
C LEU A 37 0.87 0.77 -4.19
N GLU A 38 -0.12 -0.11 -4.10
CA GLU A 38 -0.17 -1.19 -3.10
C GLU A 38 1.05 -2.12 -3.18
N ALA A 39 1.51 -2.42 -4.39
CA ALA A 39 2.73 -3.21 -4.59
C ALA A 39 3.99 -2.46 -4.12
N LEU A 40 4.05 -1.15 -4.30
CA LEU A 40 5.18 -0.32 -3.87
C LEU A 40 5.27 -0.18 -2.35
N ILE A 41 4.14 0.00 -1.68
CA ILE A 41 4.10 0.18 -0.23
C ILE A 41 3.93 -1.14 0.53
N CYS A 42 3.80 -2.27 -0.18
CA CYS A 42 3.53 -3.60 0.39
C CYS A 42 2.31 -3.62 1.33
N SER A 43 1.30 -2.81 1.05
CA SER A 43 0.10 -2.68 1.87
C SER A 43 -1.13 -2.39 1.04
N LYS A 44 -2.29 -2.76 1.56
CA LYS A 44 -3.58 -2.45 0.92
C LYS A 44 -3.97 -1.01 1.21
N VAL A 45 -4.31 -0.27 0.15
CA VAL A 45 -4.84 1.10 0.21
C VAL A 45 -6.36 1.09 0.30
N GLY A 46 -7.00 0.20 -0.48
CA GLY A 46 -8.46 0.10 -0.48
C GLY A 46 -9.00 -0.45 0.84
N TYR A 47 -10.03 0.22 1.38
CA TYR A 47 -10.69 -0.23 2.60
C TYR A 47 -11.52 -1.50 2.35
N ILE A 48 -11.31 -2.49 3.21
CA ILE A 48 -12.12 -3.71 3.26
C ILE A 48 -12.30 -4.15 4.70
N GLU A 49 -13.53 -4.42 5.10
CA GLU A 49 -13.81 -5.07 6.38
C GLU A 49 -13.78 -6.57 6.18
N GLU A 50 -12.83 -7.22 6.83
CA GLU A 50 -12.68 -8.67 6.75
C GLU A 50 -12.11 -9.26 8.04
N GLU A 51 -12.12 -10.58 8.11
CA GLU A 51 -11.50 -11.35 9.16
C GLU A 51 -10.23 -12.01 8.61
N ARG A 52 -9.10 -11.78 9.27
CA ARG A 52 -7.80 -12.38 8.93
C ARG A 52 -7.30 -13.24 10.06
N THR A 53 -6.59 -14.30 9.69
CA THR A 53 -6.02 -15.25 10.63
C THR A 53 -4.50 -15.14 10.61
N PHE A 54 -3.92 -15.08 11.81
CA PHE A 54 -2.48 -15.00 12.03
C PHE A 54 -2.04 -16.14 12.93
N GLN A 55 -0.80 -16.58 12.76
CA GLN A 55 -0.19 -17.57 13.63
C GLN A 55 0.47 -16.89 14.83
N GLY A 56 0.23 -17.40 16.03
CA GLY A 56 0.93 -16.97 17.23
C GLY A 56 2.43 -17.27 17.18
N ARG A 57 3.19 -16.59 18.03
CA ARG A 57 4.62 -16.85 18.24
C ARG A 57 4.89 -16.96 19.73
N ASP A 58 5.74 -17.93 20.11
CA ASP A 58 6.03 -18.22 21.51
C ASP A 58 6.55 -16.98 22.26
N GLY A 59 5.87 -16.65 23.37
CA GLY A 59 6.23 -15.53 24.23
C GLY A 59 5.91 -14.14 23.68
N MET A 60 5.42 -14.02 22.45
CA MET A 60 5.07 -12.72 21.86
C MET A 60 3.66 -12.29 22.25
N ARG A 61 3.53 -10.98 22.53
CA ARG A 61 2.23 -10.32 22.75
C ARG A 61 1.82 -9.47 21.57
N SER A 62 2.78 -8.98 20.81
CA SER A 62 2.54 -8.11 19.65
C SER A 62 2.31 -8.95 18.41
N VAL A 63 1.24 -8.66 17.68
CA VAL A 63 0.88 -9.31 16.43
C VAL A 63 0.80 -8.24 15.36
N PHE A 64 1.63 -8.36 14.33
CA PHE A 64 1.57 -7.50 13.16
C PHE A 64 0.42 -7.95 12.27
N ILE A 65 -0.53 -7.05 12.03
CA ILE A 65 -1.77 -7.33 11.29
C ILE A 65 -1.85 -6.61 9.95
N GLY A 66 -0.91 -5.73 9.67
CA GLY A 66 -0.93 -4.86 8.51
C GLY A 66 -1.74 -3.58 8.75
N LEU A 67 -1.65 -2.64 7.80
CA LEU A 67 -2.36 -1.36 7.92
C LEU A 67 -3.86 -1.56 8.07
N CYS A 68 -4.42 -1.04 9.15
CA CYS A 68 -5.87 -1.03 9.36
C CYS A 68 -6.33 0.28 9.99
N SER A 69 -7.53 0.70 9.62
CA SER A 69 -8.15 1.92 10.14
C SER A 69 -8.80 1.69 11.51
N GLU A 70 -9.26 0.48 11.78
CA GLU A 70 -9.87 0.10 13.05
C GLU A 70 -9.83 -1.41 13.28
N VAL A 71 -9.63 -1.84 14.51
CA VAL A 71 -9.76 -3.23 14.93
C VAL A 71 -11.05 -3.40 15.72
N LYS A 72 -11.92 -4.30 15.26
CA LYS A 72 -13.25 -4.54 15.86
C LYS A 72 -13.23 -5.63 16.93
N SER A 73 -12.52 -6.71 16.65
CA SER A 73 -12.41 -7.83 17.60
C SER A 73 -11.18 -8.67 17.33
N VAL A 74 -10.67 -9.26 18.38
CA VAL A 74 -9.57 -10.23 18.35
C VAL A 74 -9.96 -11.48 19.12
N LYS A 75 -9.68 -12.64 18.52
CA LYS A 75 -9.87 -13.94 19.13
C LYS A 75 -8.57 -14.71 19.11
N VAL A 76 -8.30 -15.46 20.17
CA VAL A 76 -7.20 -16.45 20.21
C VAL A 76 -7.84 -17.82 20.45
N ASN A 77 -7.61 -18.74 19.52
CA ASN A 77 -8.23 -20.08 19.54
C ASN A 77 -9.76 -19.99 19.72
N SER A 78 -10.41 -19.10 18.95
CA SER A 78 -11.85 -18.82 18.99
C SER A 78 -12.37 -18.09 20.24
N ASN A 79 -11.54 -17.84 21.25
CA ASN A 79 -11.92 -17.10 22.46
C ASN A 79 -11.63 -15.62 22.29
N SER A 80 -12.61 -14.75 22.58
CA SER A 80 -12.39 -13.31 22.57
C SER A 80 -11.38 -12.91 23.64
N VAL A 81 -10.46 -12.01 23.27
CA VAL A 81 -9.40 -11.54 24.15
C VAL A 81 -9.33 -10.02 24.11
N ASP A 82 -8.92 -9.44 25.23
CA ASP A 82 -8.63 -8.02 25.31
C ASP A 82 -7.34 -7.72 24.58
N PHE A 83 -7.32 -6.60 23.88
CA PHE A 83 -6.18 -6.15 23.09
C PHE A 83 -6.05 -4.63 23.16
N THR A 84 -4.86 -4.15 22.87
CA THR A 84 -4.58 -2.73 22.64
C THR A 84 -4.05 -2.58 21.23
N THR A 85 -4.52 -1.57 20.51
CA THR A 85 -3.99 -1.23 19.20
C THR A 85 -2.76 -0.36 19.38
N TYR A 86 -1.72 -0.66 18.64
CA TYR A 86 -0.54 0.18 18.57
C TYR A 86 -0.58 0.95 17.25
N LEU A 87 -0.60 2.28 17.37
CA LEU A 87 -0.38 3.17 16.24
C LEU A 87 1.11 3.14 15.96
N GLY A 88 1.50 2.65 14.81
CA GLY A 88 2.90 2.71 14.38
C GLY A 88 3.39 4.17 14.35
N ASP A 89 4.69 4.37 14.20
CA ASP A 89 5.31 5.71 14.08
C ASP A 89 4.84 6.48 12.82
N ASN A 90 3.87 5.94 12.12
CA ASN A 90 3.27 6.51 10.93
C ASN A 90 2.33 7.65 11.31
N ALA A 91 2.56 8.82 10.75
CA ALA A 91 1.73 10.03 10.92
C ALA A 91 0.25 9.86 10.52
N SER A 92 -0.13 8.69 10.02
CA SER A 92 -1.44 8.38 9.41
C SER A 92 -2.52 7.90 10.38
N GLN A 93 -2.26 7.82 11.69
CA GLN A 93 -3.19 7.27 12.70
C GLN A 93 -3.70 5.85 12.38
N LEU A 94 -2.94 5.09 11.62
CA LEU A 94 -3.29 3.72 11.24
C LEU A 94 -2.65 2.74 12.21
N CYS A 95 -3.45 1.77 12.62
CA CYS A 95 -2.97 0.65 13.42
C CYS A 95 -2.27 -0.37 12.49
N ASP A 96 -1.10 -0.83 12.85
CA ASP A 96 -0.42 -1.92 12.16
C ASP A 96 -0.16 -3.14 13.06
N ASN A 97 -0.26 -2.93 14.37
CA ASN A 97 -0.03 -3.96 15.38
C ASN A 97 -1.13 -3.96 16.42
N ILE A 98 -1.42 -5.15 16.94
CA ILE A 98 -2.20 -5.35 18.15
C ILE A 98 -1.30 -5.93 19.24
N VAL A 99 -1.54 -5.51 20.49
CA VAL A 99 -0.87 -6.06 21.65
C VAL A 99 -1.90 -6.79 22.50
N LEU A 100 -1.68 -8.08 22.69
CA LEU A 100 -2.52 -8.96 23.47
C LEU A 100 -2.18 -8.85 24.96
N ASN A 101 -3.14 -9.03 25.82
CA ASN A 101 -2.94 -9.02 27.28
C ASN A 101 -2.10 -10.22 27.76
N LYS A 102 -2.07 -11.32 27.01
CA LYS A 102 -1.27 -12.51 27.29
C LYS A 102 -0.33 -12.86 26.15
N PRO A 103 0.85 -13.45 26.42
CA PRO A 103 1.71 -13.94 25.39
C PRO A 103 1.07 -15.14 24.66
N THR A 104 1.34 -15.23 23.37
CA THR A 104 0.88 -16.31 22.49
C THR A 104 1.87 -17.48 22.46
N LYS A 105 1.39 -18.61 21.98
CA LYS A 105 2.19 -19.79 21.62
C LYS A 105 2.19 -19.95 20.11
N HIS A 106 3.17 -20.66 19.57
CA HIS A 106 3.24 -20.98 18.14
C HIS A 106 2.04 -21.80 17.63
N THR A 107 1.32 -22.49 18.54
CA THR A 107 0.11 -23.25 18.22
C THR A 107 -1.14 -22.40 18.21
N ASP A 108 -1.08 -21.15 18.70
CA ASP A 108 -2.27 -20.30 18.79
C ASP A 108 -2.63 -19.73 17.42
N VAL A 109 -3.92 -19.76 17.14
CA VAL A 109 -4.54 -19.15 15.97
C VAL A 109 -5.21 -17.85 16.41
N ILE A 110 -4.74 -16.75 15.87
CA ILE A 110 -5.20 -15.40 16.19
C ILE A 110 -6.09 -14.92 15.05
N THR A 111 -7.36 -14.70 15.32
CA THR A 111 -8.33 -14.22 14.36
C THR A 111 -8.65 -12.77 14.66
N VAL A 112 -8.42 -11.88 13.70
CA VAL A 112 -8.63 -10.44 13.82
C VAL A 112 -9.68 -10.00 12.84
N ARG A 113 -10.78 -9.42 13.32
CA ARG A 113 -11.75 -8.71 12.49
C ARG A 113 -11.45 -7.23 12.54
N ALA A 114 -11.13 -6.66 11.38
CA ALA A 114 -10.70 -5.28 11.27
C ALA A 114 -11.12 -4.65 9.93
N GLY A 115 -11.11 -3.33 9.89
CA GLY A 115 -11.18 -2.57 8.65
C GLY A 115 -9.78 -2.33 8.11
N PHE A 116 -9.31 -3.20 7.24
CA PHE A 116 -7.98 -3.12 6.62
C PHE A 116 -7.95 -2.07 5.52
N GLY A 117 -6.80 -1.40 5.36
CA GLY A 117 -6.63 -0.29 4.43
C GLY A 117 -7.16 1.04 4.96
N LEU A 118 -7.30 2.00 4.06
CA LEU A 118 -7.64 3.40 4.35
C LEU A 118 -9.12 3.65 4.11
N LYS A 119 -9.86 4.11 5.13
CA LYS A 119 -11.25 4.58 4.96
C LYS A 119 -11.33 5.80 4.04
N VAL A 120 -10.34 6.67 4.17
CA VAL A 120 -10.19 7.86 3.32
C VAL A 120 -8.75 7.88 2.83
N ILE A 121 -8.57 8.03 1.52
CA ILE A 121 -7.24 8.14 0.91
C ILE A 121 -6.70 9.53 1.26
N PRO A 122 -5.56 9.66 1.96
CA PRO A 122 -4.92 10.93 2.22
C PRO A 122 -4.59 11.66 0.92
N GLU A 123 -4.64 13.00 0.96
CA GLU A 123 -4.41 13.85 -0.22
C GLU A 123 -3.06 13.56 -0.89
N GLU A 124 -2.02 13.35 -0.10
CA GLU A 124 -0.69 13.02 -0.59
C GLU A 124 -0.65 11.69 -1.37
N LEU A 125 -1.38 10.67 -0.93
CA LEU A 125 -1.52 9.40 -1.67
C LEU A 125 -2.45 9.55 -2.88
N ALA A 126 -3.50 10.36 -2.77
CA ALA A 126 -4.40 10.64 -3.87
C ALA A 126 -3.66 11.30 -5.04
N GLN A 127 -2.70 12.19 -4.75
CA GLN A 127 -1.83 12.79 -5.76
C GLN A 127 -0.97 11.72 -6.45
N VAL A 128 -0.29 10.86 -5.68
CA VAL A 128 0.53 9.76 -6.23
C VAL A 128 -0.30 8.83 -7.12
N ILE A 129 -1.50 8.46 -6.65
CA ILE A 129 -2.42 7.61 -7.43
C ILE A 129 -2.80 8.29 -8.75
N SER A 130 -3.08 9.59 -8.72
CA SER A 130 -3.48 10.35 -9.91
C SER A 130 -2.34 10.45 -10.94
N GLU A 131 -1.11 10.62 -10.49
CA GLU A 131 0.05 10.60 -11.39
C GLU A 131 0.30 9.20 -11.96
N LEU A 132 0.20 8.14 -11.14
CA LEU A 132 0.29 6.75 -11.62
C LEU A 132 -0.83 6.40 -12.60
N PHE A 133 -2.02 6.97 -12.40
CA PHE A 133 -3.14 6.87 -13.34
C PHE A 133 -2.78 7.48 -14.71
N ALA A 134 -2.19 8.68 -14.72
CA ALA A 134 -1.81 9.36 -15.95
C ALA A 134 -0.71 8.66 -16.75
N VAL A 135 0.30 8.09 -16.07
CA VAL A 135 1.43 7.41 -16.72
C VAL A 135 1.00 6.19 -17.53
N LYS A 136 -0.03 5.48 -17.09
CA LYS A 136 -0.54 4.30 -17.84
C LYS A 136 -1.08 4.65 -19.21
N LEU A 137 -1.47 5.89 -19.42
CA LEU A 137 -2.08 6.36 -20.66
C LEU A 137 -1.08 6.93 -21.66
N ALA A 138 0.06 7.37 -21.18
CA ALA A 138 1.15 7.84 -22.03
C ALA A 138 1.80 6.70 -22.86
N GLY A 139 1.22 5.48 -22.81
CA GLY A 139 1.65 4.32 -23.59
C GLY A 139 3.09 3.95 -23.30
N GLY A 140 3.26 3.09 -22.29
CA GLY A 140 4.47 2.39 -21.87
C GLY A 140 5.75 2.64 -22.66
N ASP A 141 6.85 2.43 -22.03
CA ASP A 141 8.21 2.32 -22.60
C ASP A 141 8.48 3.23 -23.80
N LYS A 142 8.79 4.48 -23.51
CA LYS A 142 9.36 5.37 -24.53
C LYS A 142 10.58 4.67 -25.12
N ILE A 143 10.58 4.57 -26.45
CA ILE A 143 11.71 4.05 -27.23
C ILE A 143 13.00 4.63 -26.67
N THR A 144 13.83 3.78 -26.09
CA THR A 144 15.03 4.19 -25.36
C THR A 144 16.17 4.68 -26.26
N SER A 145 16.06 4.44 -27.56
CA SER A 145 16.97 5.03 -28.55
C SER A 145 16.33 5.00 -29.93
N LYS A 146 16.45 6.09 -30.67
CA LYS A 146 16.15 6.18 -32.12
C LYS A 146 17.37 6.73 -32.81
N LYS A 147 18.00 5.92 -33.64
CA LYS A 147 19.09 6.37 -34.53
C LYS A 147 18.47 6.76 -35.85
N VAL A 148 18.59 8.00 -36.25
CA VAL A 148 18.20 8.50 -37.56
C VAL A 148 19.45 9.16 -38.13
N GLU A 149 20.06 8.47 -39.06
CA GLU A 149 21.31 8.87 -39.74
C GLU A 149 22.41 9.29 -38.73
N ASP A 150 22.86 10.52 -38.72
CA ASP A 150 23.96 11.00 -37.88
C ASP A 150 23.51 11.58 -36.53
N PHE A 151 22.22 11.54 -36.20
CA PHE A 151 21.70 12.00 -34.92
C PHE A 151 21.41 10.84 -34.01
N SER A 152 22.12 10.79 -32.85
CA SER A 152 21.84 9.87 -31.76
C SER A 152 21.12 10.61 -30.66
N ILE A 153 19.84 10.30 -30.44
CA ILE A 153 19.08 10.78 -29.30
C ILE A 153 19.09 9.67 -28.26
N THR A 154 19.79 9.90 -27.16
CA THR A 154 19.76 9.00 -25.99
C THR A 154 18.63 9.45 -25.06
N TYR A 155 17.63 8.63 -24.88
CA TYR A 155 16.58 8.86 -23.88
C TYR A 155 17.03 8.29 -22.54
N ASP A 156 16.70 9.00 -21.47
CA ASP A 156 16.93 8.53 -20.12
C ASP A 156 16.20 7.19 -19.90
N LYS A 157 16.92 6.19 -19.39
CA LYS A 157 16.40 4.83 -19.16
C LYS A 157 15.42 4.75 -17.99
N THR A 158 15.28 5.82 -17.23
CA THR A 158 14.39 5.87 -16.08
C THR A 158 12.94 5.93 -16.55
N SER A 159 12.15 4.95 -16.19
CA SER A 159 10.73 4.96 -16.54
C SER A 159 10.02 6.14 -15.86
N GLU A 160 8.95 6.64 -16.47
CA GLU A 160 8.15 7.72 -15.86
C GLU A 160 7.56 7.29 -14.51
N THR A 161 7.27 6.00 -14.36
CA THR A 161 6.89 5.40 -13.08
C THR A 161 8.00 5.53 -12.04
N ASP A 162 9.26 5.26 -12.41
CA ASP A 162 10.40 5.37 -11.47
C ASP A 162 10.63 6.81 -11.04
N ARG A 163 10.44 7.78 -11.92
CA ARG A 163 10.50 9.21 -11.58
C ARG A 163 9.43 9.62 -10.56
N ILE A 164 8.20 9.12 -10.74
CA ILE A 164 7.13 9.35 -9.76
C ILE A 164 7.51 8.72 -8.42
N ILE A 165 7.97 7.46 -8.42
CA ILE A 165 8.38 6.78 -7.19
C ILE A 165 9.46 7.57 -6.47
N GLU A 166 10.49 8.05 -7.17
CA GLU A 166 11.57 8.84 -6.60
C GLU A 166 11.07 10.18 -6.05
N SER A 167 10.20 10.88 -6.78
CA SER A 167 9.62 12.16 -6.37
C SER A 167 8.76 12.04 -5.11
N TYR A 168 8.09 10.92 -4.91
CA TYR A 168 7.20 10.68 -3.78
C TYR A 168 7.76 9.71 -2.74
N LYS A 169 9.05 9.39 -2.80
CA LYS A 169 9.69 8.41 -1.92
C LYS A 169 9.43 8.68 -0.45
N SER A 170 9.58 9.93 0.00
CA SER A 170 9.34 10.31 1.40
C SER A 170 7.88 10.09 1.86
N ILE A 171 6.94 10.21 0.93
CA ILE A 171 5.52 9.93 1.19
C ILE A 171 5.30 8.43 1.20
N LEU A 172 5.79 7.71 0.20
CA LEU A 172 5.66 6.26 0.10
C LEU A 172 6.27 5.55 1.32
N ASP A 173 7.41 6.02 1.81
CA ASP A 173 8.08 5.47 2.99
C ASP A 173 7.23 5.58 4.26
N LYS A 174 6.40 6.63 4.39
CA LYS A 174 5.48 6.77 5.55
C LYS A 174 4.41 5.67 5.58
N TYR A 175 4.00 5.16 4.42
CA TYR A 175 2.95 4.15 4.28
C TYR A 175 3.52 2.75 3.98
N SER A 176 4.82 2.65 3.70
CA SER A 176 5.47 1.40 3.36
C SER A 176 5.63 0.51 4.59
N GLN A 177 5.21 -0.74 4.45
CA GLN A 177 5.41 -1.77 5.46
C GLN A 177 6.62 -2.65 5.19
N CYS A 178 7.21 -2.57 4.00
CA CYS A 178 8.35 -3.41 3.61
C CYS A 178 9.60 -3.13 4.45
N SER A 179 9.83 -1.88 4.88
CA SER A 179 11.01 -1.49 5.67
C SER A 179 10.88 -1.81 7.16
N GLN A 180 9.67 -1.88 7.70
CA GLN A 180 9.47 -2.12 9.14
C GLN A 180 9.76 -3.57 9.56
N ILE A 181 9.63 -4.52 8.63
CA ILE A 181 9.91 -5.94 8.89
C ILE A 181 11.41 -6.17 9.10
N THR A 182 12.26 -5.39 8.45
CA THR A 182 13.72 -5.55 8.48
C THR A 182 14.37 -4.96 9.75
N LEU A 183 13.76 -3.92 10.35
CA LEU A 183 14.37 -3.20 11.48
C LEU A 183 14.02 -3.76 12.87
N ARG A 184 12.93 -4.55 12.99
CA ARG A 184 12.49 -5.08 14.29
C ARG A 184 12.98 -6.47 14.63
N SER A 185 13.57 -7.20 13.70
CA SER A 185 13.96 -8.60 13.95
C SER A 185 15.44 -8.80 14.31
N GLY A 186 16.28 -7.80 14.43
CA GLY A 186 17.68 -7.95 14.89
C GLY A 186 18.45 -9.18 14.34
N GLU A 187 17.79 -10.07 13.64
CA GLU A 187 18.32 -11.23 12.94
C GLU A 187 18.04 -11.06 11.44
N ILE A 188 19.12 -10.87 10.71
CA ILE A 188 19.12 -10.91 9.25
C ILE A 188 18.79 -12.36 8.84
N ARG A 189 17.53 -12.69 8.71
CA ARG A 189 17.11 -13.84 7.91
C ARG A 189 16.53 -13.29 6.61
N ASN A 190 17.24 -13.59 5.52
CA ASN A 190 16.84 -13.40 4.14
C ASN A 190 15.61 -14.26 3.78
N ASP A 191 14.52 -14.09 4.47
CA ASP A 191 13.27 -14.68 4.03
C ASP A 191 12.57 -13.67 3.13
N ARG A 192 12.74 -13.88 1.83
CA ARG A 192 11.96 -13.22 0.79
C ARG A 192 10.49 -13.46 1.10
N ILE A 193 9.84 -12.49 1.71
CA ILE A 193 8.39 -12.49 1.84
C ILE A 193 7.84 -12.31 0.43
N ARG A 194 7.35 -13.40 -0.15
CA ARG A 194 6.53 -13.34 -1.36
C ARG A 194 5.23 -12.66 -0.96
N CYS A 195 5.00 -11.46 -1.46
CA CYS A 195 3.66 -10.89 -1.52
C CYS A 195 2.81 -11.82 -2.39
N ILE A 196 1.89 -12.54 -1.76
CA ILE A 196 0.86 -13.35 -2.44
C ILE A 196 -0.36 -12.46 -2.65
#